data_4b38bf6f7bc6b0dad506a09e70fdf1ae
#
_entry.id   4b38bf6f7bc6b0dad506a09e70fdf1ae
#
_cell.length_a   1.000
_cell.length_b   1.000
_cell.length_c   1.000
_cell.angle_alpha   90.00
_cell.angle_beta   90.00
_cell.angle_gamma   90.00
#
_symmetry.space_group_name_H-M   'P 1'
#
loop_
_entity.id
_entity.type
_entity.pdbx_description
1 polymer ?
#
loop_
_entity_poly.entity_id
_entity_poly.type
_entity_poly.pdbx_seq_one_letter_code
_entity_poly.pdbx_strand_id
1 'polypeptide(L)'
;MKIDLHVHSKFSTRPSQWVLQKIGCPESFTDPFGLREIALNRGMTMVTLTDHNTIDGVLKMAHLPDVFISEEVTTYFPEDGCKIHVLVFNINEQQHKDIQKARSSVFDLVKYLKVERIVHVIAHPLYSTNDRMNVEHFEQLLLLFKNFELNGARDESQNRILKNILAGLRPRDIERLTDSHGIEPDFKEPWKKNFTGGSDDHSSLNIARRYTEVAGAQTLDEFLEGVCAGQGRSEGSEATPLTMSYNLYSIAYQFYREKFGLNRYIQKDLFMRFLDSFLSHHHPNRGFKSRIYFFINAHRQPKSLRGAAGIKQLLRHETQKLLLSDPDLLAIAKRGNGKSINSDVKWFEFVHRISNKTLLHFLNRFMDHLSGANIFDIFSSLGSAGALYSLLAPYFLSFSLFAKDRELAEEIERHFVQKRVRPLKNKAIMNVAHFTDTYYEINGVAATLQQQVGLAKKTGKRLTVIICEEETHPAVEGVKNFAPIGFHCLPEYPEQKLSYPPFLEMLRFCYEQKFTHLHSATPGPIGLAALAVAHILKLPIIATYHTSLPQYAGYLTDDVAIEELMWKFVLWYYEQMDFVYVPSKSTGDELAEKSQENERTIKQPPPVTSQ
;
A
#
# COMPACT_ATOMS: atom_id res chain seq x y z
N MET A 1 6.08 27.51 -17.17
CA MET A 1 5.21 27.55 -15.98
C MET A 1 5.11 26.17 -15.40
N LYS A 2 5.04 26.03 -14.04
CA LYS A 2 4.96 24.75 -13.30
C LYS A 2 3.78 24.78 -12.36
N ILE A 3 2.88 23.78 -12.45
CA ILE A 3 1.67 23.73 -11.64
C ILE A 3 1.42 22.27 -11.20
N ASP A 4 1.15 22.06 -9.92
CA ASP A 4 0.58 20.83 -9.41
C ASP A 4 -0.92 20.85 -9.72
N LEU A 5 -1.34 20.06 -10.70
CA LEU A 5 -2.70 20.08 -11.24
C LEU A 5 -3.68 19.18 -10.46
N HIS A 6 -3.20 18.46 -9.43
CA HIS A 6 -4.04 17.55 -8.64
C HIS A 6 -3.61 17.55 -7.18
N VAL A 7 -4.29 18.32 -6.35
CA VAL A 7 -3.97 18.44 -4.92
C VAL A 7 -5.20 18.83 -4.10
N HIS A 8 -5.30 18.29 -2.88
CA HIS A 8 -6.49 18.40 -2.05
C HIS A 8 -6.27 19.17 -0.76
N SER A 9 -7.28 19.95 -0.39
CA SER A 9 -7.34 20.67 0.88
C SER A 9 -8.34 20.03 1.85
N LYS A 10 -8.44 20.61 3.04
CA LYS A 10 -9.42 20.19 4.07
C LYS A 10 -10.91 20.30 3.63
N PHE A 11 -11.17 20.82 2.45
CA PHE A 11 -12.50 20.86 1.87
C PHE A 11 -12.88 19.58 1.13
N SER A 12 -11.93 18.68 0.86
CA SER A 12 -12.19 17.29 0.51
C SER A 12 -12.60 16.48 1.75
N THR A 13 -13.90 16.52 2.08
CA THR A 13 -14.41 15.98 3.35
C THR A 13 -14.80 14.50 3.31
N ARG A 14 -14.96 13.91 2.13
CA ARG A 14 -15.40 12.52 1.95
C ARG A 14 -14.27 11.65 1.43
N PRO A 15 -13.56 10.92 2.31
CA PRO A 15 -12.46 10.10 1.88
C PRO A 15 -12.90 8.96 0.96
N SER A 16 -12.11 8.65 -0.04
CA SER A 16 -12.28 7.49 -0.91
C SER A 16 -12.01 6.18 -0.16
N GLN A 17 -11.16 6.22 0.87
CA GLN A 17 -10.80 5.05 1.67
C GLN A 17 -11.87 4.74 2.74
N TRP A 18 -12.51 3.55 2.65
CA TRP A 18 -13.58 3.14 3.57
C TRP A 18 -13.18 3.12 5.05
N VAL A 19 -11.89 2.85 5.35
CA VAL A 19 -11.37 2.88 6.73
C VAL A 19 -11.47 4.28 7.31
N LEU A 20 -11.09 5.30 6.55
CA LEU A 20 -11.20 6.71 6.97
C LEU A 20 -12.67 7.12 7.13
N GLN A 21 -13.55 6.66 6.22
CA GLN A 21 -14.99 6.89 6.34
C GLN A 21 -15.55 6.32 7.65
N LYS A 22 -15.19 5.08 8.01
CA LYS A 22 -15.68 4.42 9.25
C LYS A 22 -15.28 5.12 10.53
N ILE A 23 -14.12 5.75 10.58
CA ILE A 23 -13.67 6.51 11.75
C ILE A 23 -14.12 7.98 11.73
N GLY A 24 -14.82 8.40 10.66
CA GLY A 24 -15.25 9.78 10.45
C GLY A 24 -14.07 10.75 10.23
N CYS A 25 -12.97 10.26 9.64
CA CYS A 25 -11.79 11.06 9.34
C CYS A 25 -12.00 11.75 7.98
N PRO A 26 -11.85 13.07 7.86
CA PRO A 26 -11.78 13.74 6.56
C PRO A 26 -10.64 13.22 5.70
N GLU A 27 -10.72 13.40 4.39
CA GLU A 27 -9.70 12.94 3.46
C GLU A 27 -8.41 13.74 3.57
N SER A 28 -8.51 15.06 3.79
CA SER A 28 -7.37 15.96 3.97
C SER A 28 -7.59 16.94 5.12
N PHE A 29 -6.49 17.38 5.72
CA PHE A 29 -6.44 18.41 6.78
C PHE A 29 -5.66 19.65 6.34
N THR A 30 -5.19 19.70 5.10
CA THR A 30 -4.32 20.77 4.62
C THR A 30 -5.11 22.06 4.44
N ASP A 31 -4.70 23.12 5.13
CA ASP A 31 -5.30 24.44 4.95
C ASP A 31 -4.96 25.02 3.57
N PRO A 32 -5.91 25.62 2.84
CA PRO A 32 -5.67 26.20 1.51
C PRO A 32 -4.45 27.14 1.44
N PHE A 33 -4.32 28.09 2.36
CA PHE A 33 -3.18 29.02 2.36
C PHE A 33 -1.86 28.31 2.67
N GLY A 34 -1.87 27.34 3.61
CA GLY A 34 -0.71 26.50 3.90
C GLY A 34 -0.30 25.65 2.71
N LEU A 35 -1.26 25.11 1.96
CA LEU A 35 -1.00 24.36 0.73
C LEU A 35 -0.32 25.25 -0.31
N ARG A 36 -0.88 26.45 -0.55
CA ARG A 36 -0.29 27.43 -1.47
C ARG A 36 1.16 27.77 -1.10
N GLU A 37 1.42 28.05 0.17
CA GLU A 37 2.78 28.34 0.65
C GLU A 37 3.74 27.18 0.35
N ILE A 38 3.31 25.94 0.61
CA ILE A 38 4.10 24.75 0.33
C ILE A 38 4.39 24.60 -1.17
N ALA A 39 3.37 24.73 -2.02
CA ALA A 39 3.50 24.60 -3.47
C ALA A 39 4.49 25.62 -4.04
N LEU A 40 4.35 26.89 -3.67
CA LEU A 40 5.25 27.97 -4.11
C LEU A 40 6.69 27.73 -3.62
N ASN A 41 6.87 27.34 -2.35
CA ASN A 41 8.19 27.00 -1.78
C ASN A 41 8.85 25.80 -2.48
N ARG A 42 8.06 24.96 -3.16
CA ARG A 42 8.53 23.82 -3.95
C ARG A 42 8.70 24.16 -5.45
N GLY A 43 8.58 25.45 -5.79
CA GLY A 43 8.87 25.94 -7.13
C GLY A 43 7.68 25.94 -8.09
N MET A 44 6.45 25.77 -7.62
CA MET A 44 5.26 25.98 -8.44
C MET A 44 5.10 27.48 -8.72
N THR A 45 4.66 27.81 -9.92
CA THR A 45 4.50 29.21 -10.38
C THR A 45 3.08 29.72 -10.19
N MET A 46 2.10 28.81 -10.22
CA MET A 46 0.71 29.04 -9.87
C MET A 46 0.19 27.86 -9.05
N VAL A 47 -0.95 28.08 -8.39
CA VAL A 47 -1.55 27.09 -7.48
C VAL A 47 -3.04 26.96 -7.77
N THR A 48 -3.53 25.75 -7.74
CA THR A 48 -4.96 25.43 -7.69
C THR A 48 -5.24 24.39 -6.63
N LEU A 49 -6.52 24.20 -6.29
CA LEU A 49 -7.02 23.10 -5.50
C LEU A 49 -8.03 22.33 -6.33
N THR A 50 -7.98 21.02 -6.24
CA THR A 50 -8.89 20.12 -6.93
C THR A 50 -9.69 19.29 -5.92
N ASP A 51 -10.30 19.97 -4.95
CA ASP A 51 -11.14 19.33 -3.95
C ASP A 51 -12.32 18.60 -4.59
N HIS A 52 -12.71 17.45 -4.04
CA HIS A 52 -13.76 16.60 -4.60
C HIS A 52 -15.13 17.30 -4.64
N ASN A 53 -15.62 17.58 -5.85
CA ASN A 53 -16.94 18.13 -6.13
C ASN A 53 -17.24 19.46 -5.41
N THR A 54 -16.22 20.25 -5.10
CA THR A 54 -16.35 21.56 -4.46
C THR A 54 -15.20 22.50 -4.85
N ILE A 55 -15.50 23.77 -4.94
CA ILE A 55 -14.53 24.84 -5.15
C ILE A 55 -14.34 25.70 -3.88
N ASP A 56 -14.98 25.36 -2.75
CA ASP A 56 -14.96 26.16 -1.53
C ASP A 56 -13.55 26.41 -0.99
N GLY A 57 -12.65 25.42 -1.14
CA GLY A 57 -11.26 25.53 -0.72
C GLY A 57 -10.52 26.58 -1.51
N VAL A 58 -10.56 26.50 -2.84
CA VAL A 58 -9.84 27.41 -3.73
C VAL A 58 -10.45 28.82 -3.73
N LEU A 59 -11.76 28.97 -3.51
CA LEU A 59 -12.43 30.28 -3.39
C LEU A 59 -11.88 31.12 -2.23
N LYS A 60 -11.35 30.49 -1.15
CA LYS A 60 -10.69 31.23 -0.07
C LYS A 60 -9.48 32.04 -0.56
N MET A 61 -8.85 31.59 -1.65
CA MET A 61 -7.62 32.17 -2.19
C MET A 61 -7.81 32.75 -3.60
N ALA A 62 -8.98 32.69 -4.19
CA ALA A 62 -9.23 33.10 -5.58
C ALA A 62 -8.93 34.60 -5.86
N HIS A 63 -8.81 35.42 -4.80
CA HIS A 63 -8.39 36.82 -4.90
C HIS A 63 -6.87 37.00 -5.11
N LEU A 64 -6.08 35.95 -5.01
CA LEU A 64 -4.63 35.99 -5.18
C LEU A 64 -4.27 35.81 -6.68
N PRO A 65 -3.27 36.55 -7.20
CA PRO A 65 -2.97 36.57 -8.63
C PRO A 65 -2.35 35.29 -9.17
N ASP A 66 -1.83 34.43 -8.28
CA ASP A 66 -1.19 33.16 -8.59
C ASP A 66 -2.12 31.96 -8.31
N VAL A 67 -3.43 32.19 -8.16
CA VAL A 67 -4.42 31.15 -7.87
C VAL A 67 -5.51 31.15 -8.93
N PHE A 68 -5.94 29.96 -9.37
CA PHE A 68 -7.08 29.76 -10.25
C PHE A 68 -8.00 28.64 -9.76
N ILE A 69 -9.26 28.69 -10.16
CA ILE A 69 -10.33 27.81 -9.64
C ILE A 69 -10.36 26.52 -10.45
N SER A 70 -10.33 25.40 -9.74
CA SER A 70 -10.43 24.05 -10.30
C SER A 70 -11.16 23.12 -9.33
N GLU A 71 -11.57 21.96 -9.78
CA GLU A 71 -12.11 20.90 -8.93
C GLU A 71 -11.84 19.51 -9.52
N GLU A 72 -11.85 18.49 -8.69
CA GLU A 72 -11.92 17.09 -9.10
C GLU A 72 -13.37 16.61 -9.06
N VAL A 73 -13.92 16.35 -10.25
CA VAL A 73 -15.32 15.96 -10.42
C VAL A 73 -15.45 14.46 -10.36
N THR A 74 -16.19 13.95 -9.38
CA THR A 74 -16.61 12.53 -9.35
C THR A 74 -17.75 12.32 -10.32
N THR A 75 -17.59 11.39 -11.27
CA THR A 75 -18.62 11.02 -12.25
C THR A 75 -18.69 9.50 -12.41
N TYR A 76 -19.66 9.01 -13.17
CA TYR A 76 -19.98 7.59 -13.25
C TYR A 76 -20.25 7.16 -14.69
N PHE A 77 -19.89 5.93 -15.02
CA PHE A 77 -20.48 5.23 -16.14
C PHE A 77 -21.90 4.79 -15.77
N PRO A 78 -22.93 5.20 -16.52
CA PRO A 78 -24.34 4.95 -16.12
C PRO A 78 -24.73 3.48 -16.18
N GLU A 79 -24.03 2.66 -16.96
CA GLU A 79 -24.35 1.25 -17.18
C GLU A 79 -24.21 0.42 -15.92
N ASP A 80 -23.18 0.67 -15.13
CA ASP A 80 -22.86 -0.14 -13.94
C ASP A 80 -22.49 0.70 -12.73
N GLY A 81 -22.40 2.04 -12.87
CA GLY A 81 -21.99 2.96 -11.84
C GLY A 81 -20.48 2.87 -11.52
N CYS A 82 -19.64 2.48 -12.49
CA CYS A 82 -18.19 2.58 -12.36
C CYS A 82 -17.80 4.04 -12.13
N LYS A 83 -17.12 4.29 -11.02
CA LYS A 83 -16.77 5.62 -10.55
C LYS A 83 -15.40 6.04 -11.10
N ILE A 84 -15.34 7.21 -11.71
CA ILE A 84 -14.12 7.84 -12.19
C ILE A 84 -14.06 9.30 -11.75
N HIS A 85 -12.88 9.89 -11.89
CA HIS A 85 -12.64 11.29 -11.54
C HIS A 85 -12.11 12.07 -12.74
N VAL A 86 -12.59 13.31 -12.87
CA VAL A 86 -12.19 14.22 -13.93
C VAL A 86 -11.74 15.54 -13.33
N LEU A 87 -10.51 15.95 -13.60
CA LEU A 87 -9.98 17.27 -13.23
C LEU A 87 -10.49 18.30 -14.21
N VAL A 88 -11.02 19.41 -13.71
CA VAL A 88 -11.49 20.54 -14.50
C VAL A 88 -10.81 21.82 -14.03
N PHE A 89 -10.34 22.66 -14.98
CA PHE A 89 -9.46 23.76 -14.69
C PHE A 89 -10.01 25.09 -15.18
N ASN A 90 -9.70 26.16 -14.43
CA ASN A 90 -10.05 27.56 -14.72
C ASN A 90 -11.55 27.75 -14.94
N ILE A 91 -12.33 27.26 -13.98
CA ILE A 91 -13.80 27.37 -13.99
C ILE A 91 -14.28 28.53 -13.10
N ASN A 92 -15.50 28.97 -13.31
CA ASN A 92 -16.19 29.92 -12.44
C ASN A 92 -17.29 29.22 -11.61
N GLU A 93 -17.89 29.97 -10.67
CA GLU A 93 -18.92 29.44 -9.77
C GLU A 93 -20.20 28.96 -10.50
N GLN A 94 -20.54 29.58 -11.65
CA GLN A 94 -21.69 29.12 -12.44
C GLN A 94 -21.37 27.80 -13.16
N GLN A 95 -20.20 27.70 -13.76
CA GLN A 95 -19.73 26.47 -14.39
C GLN A 95 -19.63 25.32 -13.38
N HIS A 96 -19.14 25.60 -12.15
CA HIS A 96 -19.18 24.60 -11.06
C HIS A 96 -20.60 24.07 -10.81
N LYS A 97 -21.60 24.96 -10.68
CA LYS A 97 -23.01 24.56 -10.47
C LYS A 97 -23.56 23.67 -11.60
N ASP A 98 -23.19 23.97 -12.83
CA ASP A 98 -23.65 23.22 -13.99
C ASP A 98 -22.90 21.88 -14.14
N ILE A 99 -21.61 21.84 -13.80
CA ILE A 99 -20.83 20.60 -13.66
C ILE A 99 -21.48 19.67 -12.61
N GLN A 100 -21.90 20.20 -11.45
CA GLN A 100 -22.55 19.38 -10.42
C GLN A 100 -23.89 18.77 -10.88
N LYS A 101 -24.58 19.37 -11.87
CA LYS A 101 -25.77 18.77 -12.50
C LYS A 101 -25.39 17.70 -13.52
N ALA A 102 -24.35 17.95 -14.33
CA ALA A 102 -23.94 17.05 -15.41
C ALA A 102 -23.18 15.81 -14.95
N ARG A 103 -22.55 15.82 -13.77
CA ARG A 103 -21.64 14.77 -13.29
C ARG A 103 -22.28 13.42 -12.96
N SER A 104 -23.59 13.28 -13.04
CA SER A 104 -24.26 11.97 -12.85
C SER A 104 -23.90 10.94 -13.92
N SER A 105 -23.47 11.41 -15.11
CA SER A 105 -23.01 10.59 -16.23
C SER A 105 -21.71 11.19 -16.78
N VAL A 106 -20.72 10.34 -17.05
CA VAL A 106 -19.47 10.78 -17.70
C VAL A 106 -19.73 11.35 -19.09
N PHE A 107 -20.71 10.83 -19.80
CA PHE A 107 -21.07 11.31 -21.16
C PHE A 107 -21.65 12.72 -21.12
N ASP A 108 -22.57 13.00 -20.18
CA ASP A 108 -23.16 14.32 -20.02
C ASP A 108 -22.12 15.34 -19.52
N LEU A 109 -21.26 14.91 -18.58
CA LEU A 109 -20.18 15.75 -18.08
C LEU A 109 -19.22 16.14 -19.22
N VAL A 110 -18.70 15.17 -19.97
CA VAL A 110 -17.75 15.42 -21.07
C VAL A 110 -18.38 16.28 -22.15
N LYS A 111 -19.67 16.07 -22.49
CA LYS A 111 -20.41 16.92 -23.43
C LYS A 111 -20.47 18.37 -22.96
N TYR A 112 -20.81 18.60 -21.68
CA TYR A 112 -20.85 19.94 -21.10
C TYR A 112 -19.49 20.62 -21.13
N LEU A 113 -18.42 19.92 -20.67
CA LEU A 113 -17.07 20.47 -20.62
C LEU A 113 -16.56 20.88 -22.01
N LYS A 114 -16.91 20.13 -23.04
CA LYS A 114 -16.55 20.46 -24.43
C LYS A 114 -17.30 21.66 -24.96
N VAL A 115 -18.61 21.74 -24.71
CA VAL A 115 -19.44 22.89 -25.13
C VAL A 115 -18.92 24.20 -24.52
N GLU A 116 -18.62 24.16 -23.23
CA GLU A 116 -18.08 25.29 -22.48
C GLU A 116 -16.57 25.53 -22.70
N ARG A 117 -15.90 24.68 -23.48
CA ARG A 117 -14.44 24.71 -23.73
C ARG A 117 -13.61 24.69 -22.45
N ILE A 118 -14.07 23.99 -21.43
CA ILE A 118 -13.37 23.84 -20.16
C ILE A 118 -12.25 22.80 -20.34
N VAL A 119 -11.03 23.18 -19.97
CA VAL A 119 -9.87 22.26 -19.99
C VAL A 119 -10.07 21.19 -18.93
N HIS A 120 -9.98 19.93 -19.34
CA HIS A 120 -10.22 18.78 -18.46
C HIS A 120 -9.28 17.62 -18.75
N VAL A 121 -9.05 16.81 -17.72
CA VAL A 121 -8.11 15.69 -17.72
C VAL A 121 -8.75 14.51 -16.99
N ILE A 122 -8.65 13.30 -17.53
CA ILE A 122 -9.02 12.10 -16.76
C ILE A 122 -7.97 11.84 -15.69
N ALA A 123 -8.38 11.87 -14.41
CA ALA A 123 -7.53 11.63 -13.26
C ALA A 123 -7.23 10.13 -13.12
N HIS A 124 -5.99 9.80 -12.72
CA HIS A 124 -5.53 8.43 -12.37
C HIS A 124 -6.27 7.28 -13.11
N PRO A 125 -6.25 7.21 -14.45
CA PRO A 125 -7.15 6.39 -15.28
C PRO A 125 -6.99 4.87 -15.13
N LEU A 126 -5.96 4.40 -14.45
CA LEU A 126 -5.73 2.99 -14.10
C LEU A 126 -6.04 2.69 -12.62
N TYR A 127 -6.82 3.55 -11.95
CA TYR A 127 -7.24 3.36 -10.57
C TYR A 127 -8.73 3.05 -10.46
N SER A 128 -9.07 1.93 -9.82
CA SER A 128 -10.47 1.54 -9.61
C SER A 128 -11.01 2.08 -8.30
N THR A 129 -11.65 3.24 -8.34
CA THR A 129 -12.15 3.95 -7.14
C THR A 129 -13.19 3.15 -6.36
N ASN A 130 -14.06 2.39 -7.05
CA ASN A 130 -15.12 1.59 -6.44
C ASN A 130 -15.13 0.13 -6.90
N ASP A 131 -13.98 -0.39 -7.29
CA ASP A 131 -13.75 -1.78 -7.68
C ASP A 131 -14.50 -2.25 -8.94
N ARG A 132 -15.00 -1.30 -9.76
CA ARG A 132 -15.75 -1.61 -10.99
C ARG A 132 -15.00 -1.29 -12.29
N MET A 133 -13.87 -0.58 -12.19
CA MET A 133 -13.04 -0.26 -13.35
C MET A 133 -12.53 -1.54 -14.02
N ASN A 134 -12.68 -1.64 -15.32
CA ASN A 134 -12.25 -2.75 -16.15
C ASN A 134 -11.70 -2.28 -17.49
N VAL A 135 -11.34 -3.21 -18.36
CA VAL A 135 -10.78 -2.94 -19.69
C VAL A 135 -11.74 -2.14 -20.58
N GLU A 136 -13.04 -2.44 -20.55
CA GLU A 136 -14.05 -1.78 -21.39
C GLU A 136 -14.21 -0.30 -20.99
N HIS A 137 -14.24 -0.01 -19.69
CA HIS A 137 -14.24 1.38 -19.22
C HIS A 137 -12.99 2.13 -19.69
N PHE A 138 -11.80 1.50 -19.60
CA PHE A 138 -10.58 2.14 -20.07
C PHE A 138 -10.60 2.38 -21.58
N GLU A 139 -11.14 1.46 -22.38
CA GLU A 139 -11.34 1.65 -23.82
C GLU A 139 -12.24 2.86 -24.09
N GLN A 140 -13.35 3.02 -23.35
CA GLN A 140 -14.24 4.19 -23.48
C GLN A 140 -13.54 5.49 -23.05
N LEU A 141 -12.71 5.48 -21.99
CA LEU A 141 -11.91 6.65 -21.60
C LEU A 141 -10.97 7.12 -22.74
N LEU A 142 -10.43 6.19 -23.54
CA LEU A 142 -9.61 6.54 -24.71
C LEU A 142 -10.41 7.29 -25.78
N LEU A 143 -11.71 7.07 -25.88
CA LEU A 143 -12.58 7.76 -26.84
C LEU A 143 -13.08 9.11 -26.30
N LEU A 144 -13.30 9.20 -25.00
CA LEU A 144 -13.87 10.38 -24.35
C LEU A 144 -12.85 11.48 -24.07
N PHE A 145 -11.60 11.12 -23.73
CA PHE A 145 -10.59 12.06 -23.23
C PHE A 145 -9.37 12.18 -24.16
N LYS A 146 -8.87 13.43 -24.29
CA LYS A 146 -7.61 13.77 -24.96
C LYS A 146 -6.45 13.79 -23.96
N ASN A 147 -6.67 14.29 -22.74
CA ASN A 147 -5.66 14.53 -21.73
C ASN A 147 -5.76 13.48 -20.62
N PHE A 148 -4.62 12.90 -20.26
CA PHE A 148 -4.48 11.82 -19.28
C PHE A 148 -3.49 12.20 -18.19
N GLU A 149 -3.85 11.93 -16.95
CA GLU A 149 -2.96 12.19 -15.82
C GLU A 149 -1.96 11.05 -15.60
N LEU A 150 -0.70 11.41 -15.39
CA LEU A 150 0.31 10.58 -14.75
C LEU A 150 0.36 10.98 -13.29
N ASN A 151 -0.30 10.21 -12.45
CA ASN A 151 -0.61 10.59 -11.09
C ASN A 151 0.57 10.34 -10.12
N GLY A 152 0.83 11.32 -9.25
CA GLY A 152 1.92 11.28 -8.27
C GLY A 152 1.66 10.39 -7.06
N ALA A 153 0.39 10.00 -6.81
CA ALA A 153 0.02 9.07 -5.74
C ALA A 153 -0.01 7.60 -6.20
N ARG A 154 0.37 7.32 -7.45
CA ARG A 154 0.43 5.98 -8.03
C ARG A 154 1.88 5.54 -8.26
N ASP A 155 2.10 4.23 -8.45
CA ASP A 155 3.46 3.72 -8.64
C ASP A 155 3.99 3.95 -10.07
N GLU A 156 5.31 3.83 -10.21
CA GLU A 156 6.00 3.97 -11.49
C GLU A 156 5.49 2.98 -12.54
N SER A 157 5.14 1.75 -12.13
CA SER A 157 4.72 0.72 -13.08
C SER A 157 3.38 1.07 -13.73
N GLN A 158 2.41 1.60 -12.96
CA GLN A 158 1.13 2.06 -13.50
C GLN A 158 1.31 3.21 -14.50
N ASN A 159 2.06 4.26 -14.11
CA ASN A 159 2.32 5.40 -14.99
C ASN A 159 3.07 4.98 -16.26
N ARG A 160 4.01 4.05 -16.17
CA ARG A 160 4.73 3.48 -17.32
C ARG A 160 3.80 2.68 -18.23
N ILE A 161 2.95 1.82 -17.67
CA ILE A 161 1.96 1.05 -18.43
C ILE A 161 1.03 2.01 -19.17
N LEU A 162 0.50 3.02 -18.51
CA LEU A 162 -0.35 4.04 -19.13
C LEU A 162 0.37 4.72 -20.29
N LYS A 163 1.59 5.21 -20.08
CA LYS A 163 2.41 5.83 -21.15
C LYS A 163 2.59 4.89 -22.34
N ASN A 164 2.92 3.63 -22.10
CA ASN A 164 3.17 2.65 -23.15
C ASN A 164 1.91 2.37 -23.98
N ILE A 165 0.75 2.21 -23.33
CA ILE A 165 -0.52 2.00 -24.02
C ILE A 165 -0.85 3.22 -24.89
N LEU A 166 -0.80 4.43 -24.32
CA LEU A 166 -1.20 5.67 -25.01
C LEU A 166 -0.23 6.02 -26.15
N ALA A 167 1.08 5.87 -25.95
CA ALA A 167 2.07 6.08 -27.01
C ALA A 167 1.97 5.06 -28.15
N GLY A 168 1.45 3.90 -27.88
CA GLY A 168 1.26 2.84 -28.88
C GLY A 168 -0.03 2.93 -29.68
N LEU A 169 -0.98 3.81 -29.36
CA LEU A 169 -2.25 3.95 -30.08
C LEU A 169 -2.04 4.38 -31.54
N ARG A 170 -2.86 3.83 -32.42
CA ARG A 170 -2.86 4.12 -33.86
C ARG A 170 -4.28 4.45 -34.32
N PRO A 171 -4.46 5.11 -35.49
CA PRO A 171 -5.79 5.41 -36.03
C PRO A 171 -6.74 4.21 -36.04
N ARG A 172 -6.27 3.06 -36.54
CA ARG A 172 -7.04 1.81 -36.60
C ARG A 172 -7.50 1.28 -35.21
N ASP A 173 -6.74 1.59 -34.15
CA ASP A 173 -7.14 1.17 -32.81
C ASP A 173 -8.37 1.98 -32.36
N ILE A 174 -8.36 3.30 -32.67
CA ILE A 174 -9.49 4.19 -32.38
C ILE A 174 -10.72 3.80 -33.20
N GLU A 175 -10.58 3.56 -34.51
CA GLU A 175 -11.68 3.10 -35.38
C GLU A 175 -12.35 1.85 -34.80
N ARG A 176 -11.56 0.84 -34.45
CA ARG A 176 -12.07 -0.38 -33.82
C ARG A 176 -12.79 -0.11 -32.50
N LEU A 177 -12.24 0.77 -31.64
CA LEU A 177 -12.86 1.10 -30.36
C LEU A 177 -14.18 1.87 -30.58
N THR A 178 -14.21 2.79 -31.53
CA THR A 178 -15.42 3.51 -31.94
C THR A 178 -16.51 2.53 -32.39
N ASP A 179 -16.16 1.57 -33.26
CA ASP A 179 -17.09 0.52 -33.72
C ASP A 179 -17.60 -0.36 -32.55
N SER A 180 -16.73 -0.67 -31.58
CA SER A 180 -17.10 -1.53 -30.44
C SER A 180 -18.01 -0.83 -29.43
N HIS A 181 -17.77 0.46 -29.17
CA HIS A 181 -18.44 1.20 -28.09
C HIS A 181 -19.48 2.21 -28.59
N GLY A 182 -19.54 2.50 -29.90
CA GLY A 182 -20.45 3.51 -30.48
C GLY A 182 -20.14 4.94 -30.02
N ILE A 183 -18.91 5.22 -29.59
CA ILE A 183 -18.48 6.54 -29.10
C ILE A 183 -17.52 7.17 -30.10
N GLU A 184 -17.94 8.26 -30.73
CA GLU A 184 -17.11 9.02 -31.64
C GLU A 184 -16.25 10.03 -30.88
N PRO A 185 -14.91 10.00 -31.02
CA PRO A 185 -14.05 11.02 -30.42
C PRO A 185 -14.26 12.38 -31.07
N ASP A 186 -14.55 13.40 -30.24
CA ASP A 186 -14.77 14.77 -30.70
C ASP A 186 -13.52 15.64 -30.45
N PHE A 187 -12.36 15.17 -30.91
CA PHE A 187 -11.08 15.91 -30.90
C PHE A 187 -10.13 15.39 -31.98
N LYS A 188 -9.23 16.27 -32.45
CA LYS A 188 -8.28 15.94 -33.50
C LYS A 188 -7.28 14.87 -33.07
N GLU A 189 -6.91 13.98 -34.00
CA GLU A 189 -5.91 12.94 -33.79
C GLU A 189 -6.15 12.13 -32.50
N PRO A 190 -7.29 11.42 -32.37
CA PRO A 190 -7.69 10.76 -31.12
C PRO A 190 -6.73 9.66 -30.65
N TRP A 191 -5.84 9.18 -31.51
CA TRP A 191 -4.75 8.27 -31.17
C TRP A 191 -3.54 8.94 -30.50
N LYS A 192 -3.41 10.26 -30.57
CA LYS A 192 -2.38 11.02 -29.87
C LYS A 192 -2.95 11.56 -28.58
N LYS A 193 -2.46 11.10 -27.43
CA LYS A 193 -2.90 11.54 -26.11
C LYS A 193 -1.89 12.48 -25.49
N ASN A 194 -2.38 13.42 -24.69
CA ASN A 194 -1.57 14.37 -23.94
C ASN A 194 -1.42 13.89 -22.50
N PHE A 195 -0.35 14.32 -21.85
CA PHE A 195 -0.06 13.96 -20.46
C PHE A 195 -0.04 15.21 -19.58
N THR A 196 -0.57 15.05 -18.37
CA THR A 196 -0.40 15.98 -17.25
C THR A 196 0.19 15.26 -16.06
N GLY A 197 0.59 15.99 -15.02
CA GLY A 197 1.01 15.45 -13.74
C GLY A 197 0.42 16.26 -12.61
N GLY A 198 0.00 15.56 -11.56
CA GLY A 198 -0.44 16.12 -10.30
C GLY A 198 -0.03 15.22 -9.15
N SER A 199 0.13 15.78 -7.95
CA SER A 199 0.59 15.01 -6.78
C SER A 199 -0.47 14.13 -6.16
N ASP A 200 -1.75 14.48 -6.31
CA ASP A 200 -2.89 13.86 -5.64
C ASP A 200 -2.66 13.75 -4.11
N ASP A 201 -2.07 14.84 -3.54
CA ASP A 201 -1.71 14.86 -2.13
C ASP A 201 -2.87 15.27 -1.23
N HIS A 202 -3.10 14.47 -0.19
CA HIS A 202 -4.10 14.70 0.84
C HIS A 202 -3.48 14.95 2.22
N SER A 203 -2.16 14.84 2.33
CA SER A 203 -1.44 14.80 3.61
C SER A 203 -0.64 16.06 3.94
N SER A 204 -0.50 16.99 3.02
CA SER A 204 0.44 18.10 3.00
C SER A 204 1.92 17.71 2.82
N LEU A 205 2.23 16.43 2.77
CA LEU A 205 3.62 15.95 2.71
C LEU A 205 4.17 15.89 1.29
N ASN A 206 3.32 15.61 0.30
CA ASN A 206 3.72 15.34 -1.08
C ASN A 206 3.21 16.37 -2.11
N ILE A 207 2.69 17.52 -1.67
CA ILE A 207 2.32 18.65 -2.55
C ILE A 207 3.46 18.93 -3.50
N ALA A 208 3.18 19.09 -4.80
CA ALA A 208 4.15 19.30 -5.87
C ALA A 208 5.21 18.17 -6.01
N ARG A 209 4.94 16.97 -5.48
CA ARG A 209 5.77 15.78 -5.72
C ARG A 209 5.77 15.41 -7.20
N ARG A 210 4.63 15.57 -7.84
CA ARG A 210 4.44 15.52 -9.30
C ARG A 210 3.66 16.75 -9.75
N TYR A 211 4.03 17.28 -10.89
CA TYR A 211 3.44 18.50 -11.42
C TYR A 211 3.52 18.51 -12.96
N THR A 212 2.80 19.42 -13.57
CA THR A 212 2.86 19.69 -15.02
C THR A 212 3.73 20.90 -15.27
N GLU A 213 4.64 20.79 -16.23
CA GLU A 213 5.45 21.90 -16.75
C GLU A 213 5.11 22.17 -18.22
N VAL A 214 4.81 23.42 -18.54
CA VAL A 214 4.71 23.92 -19.93
C VAL A 214 5.81 24.97 -20.12
N ALA A 215 6.80 24.61 -20.91
CA ALA A 215 7.94 25.50 -21.17
C ALA A 215 7.50 26.73 -21.97
N GLY A 216 7.96 27.89 -21.55
CA GLY A 216 7.68 29.17 -22.24
C GLY A 216 6.35 29.84 -21.88
N ALA A 217 5.39 29.14 -21.29
CA ALA A 217 4.12 29.75 -20.87
C ALA A 217 4.34 30.80 -19.77
N GLN A 218 3.77 32.01 -19.99
CA GLN A 218 3.85 33.15 -19.08
C GLN A 218 2.50 33.42 -18.38
N THR A 219 1.39 33.02 -18.99
CA THR A 219 0.03 33.18 -18.47
C THR A 219 -0.63 31.84 -18.25
N LEU A 220 -1.72 31.83 -17.46
CA LEU A 220 -2.52 30.62 -17.24
C LEU A 220 -3.12 30.10 -18.55
N ASP A 221 -3.62 30.99 -19.39
CA ASP A 221 -4.22 30.62 -20.68
C ASP A 221 -3.20 29.95 -21.61
N GLU A 222 -1.99 30.50 -21.73
CA GLU A 222 -0.89 29.87 -22.49
C GLU A 222 -0.52 28.50 -21.91
N PHE A 223 -0.56 28.34 -20.58
CA PHE A 223 -0.29 27.06 -19.93
C PHE A 223 -1.38 26.03 -20.26
N LEU A 224 -2.65 26.39 -20.14
CA LEU A 224 -3.78 25.49 -20.41
C LEU A 224 -3.87 25.15 -21.92
N GLU A 225 -3.61 26.12 -22.81
CA GLU A 225 -3.49 25.87 -24.25
C GLU A 225 -2.33 24.89 -24.53
N GLY A 226 -1.18 25.07 -23.87
CA GLY A 226 -0.04 24.18 -23.98
C GLY A 226 -0.35 22.75 -23.52
N VAL A 227 -1.13 22.58 -22.45
CA VAL A 227 -1.62 21.28 -21.99
C VAL A 227 -2.50 20.64 -23.08
N CYS A 228 -3.47 21.38 -23.63
CA CYS A 228 -4.35 20.88 -24.69
C CYS A 228 -3.60 20.57 -25.99
N ALA A 229 -2.52 21.30 -26.29
CA ALA A 229 -1.65 21.07 -27.45
C ALA A 229 -0.64 19.90 -27.24
N GLY A 230 -0.59 19.30 -26.06
CA GLY A 230 0.33 18.21 -25.74
C GLY A 230 1.77 18.67 -25.46
N GLN A 231 1.97 19.93 -25.11
CA GLN A 231 3.26 20.49 -24.72
C GLN A 231 3.56 20.33 -23.23
N GLY A 232 2.54 19.90 -22.45
CA GLY A 232 2.67 19.61 -21.04
C GLY A 232 3.61 18.42 -20.78
N ARG A 233 4.54 18.57 -19.84
CA ARG A 233 5.41 17.51 -19.34
C ARG A 233 5.04 17.19 -17.90
N SER A 234 4.81 15.93 -17.62
CA SER A 234 4.64 15.46 -16.24
C SER A 234 6.01 15.22 -15.61
N GLU A 235 6.37 16.02 -14.64
CA GLU A 235 7.66 16.02 -13.95
C GLU A 235 7.49 15.64 -12.48
N GLY A 236 8.56 15.16 -11.84
CA GLY A 236 8.56 14.76 -10.44
C GLY A 236 8.68 13.26 -10.22
N SER A 237 8.18 12.77 -9.10
CA SER A 237 8.32 11.37 -8.71
C SER A 237 6.95 10.74 -8.36
N GLU A 238 6.89 9.43 -8.54
CA GLU A 238 5.77 8.58 -8.20
C GLU A 238 5.74 8.21 -6.71
N ALA A 239 4.57 7.75 -6.24
CA ALA A 239 4.44 7.16 -4.92
C ALA A 239 4.86 5.69 -4.91
N THR A 240 5.09 5.20 -3.71
CA THR A 240 5.26 3.80 -3.36
C THR A 240 4.27 3.43 -2.26
N PRO A 241 4.07 2.15 -1.93
CA PRO A 241 3.31 1.78 -0.74
C PRO A 241 3.81 2.45 0.54
N LEU A 242 5.12 2.73 0.65
CA LEU A 242 5.69 3.45 1.79
C LEU A 242 5.23 4.90 1.83
N THR A 243 5.22 5.57 0.69
CA THR A 243 4.74 6.96 0.55
C THR A 243 3.27 7.06 0.95
N MET A 244 2.42 6.15 0.44
CA MET A 244 1.00 6.14 0.77
C MET A 244 0.75 5.83 2.25
N SER A 245 1.48 4.85 2.82
CA SER A 245 1.40 4.56 4.25
C SER A 245 1.75 5.79 5.09
N TYR A 246 2.81 6.50 4.70
CA TYR A 246 3.26 7.71 5.36
C TYR A 246 2.19 8.82 5.32
N ASN A 247 1.50 8.97 4.18
CA ASN A 247 0.36 9.88 4.05
C ASN A 247 -0.80 9.49 4.99
N LEU A 248 -1.15 8.21 5.05
CA LEU A 248 -2.20 7.71 5.95
C LEU A 248 -1.88 7.95 7.43
N TYR A 249 -0.61 7.76 7.84
CA TYR A 249 -0.18 8.12 9.20
C TYR A 249 -0.30 9.63 9.45
N SER A 250 0.05 10.45 8.47
CA SER A 250 -0.06 11.91 8.58
C SER A 250 -1.53 12.35 8.74
N ILE A 251 -2.42 11.84 7.90
CA ILE A 251 -3.87 12.13 7.97
C ILE A 251 -4.43 11.69 9.33
N ALA A 252 -4.15 10.46 9.76
CA ALA A 252 -4.58 9.94 11.06
C ALA A 252 -4.03 10.77 12.23
N TYR A 253 -2.74 11.16 12.17
CA TYR A 253 -2.12 12.01 13.18
C TYR A 253 -2.81 13.38 13.26
N GLN A 254 -3.05 14.02 12.13
CA GLN A 254 -3.70 15.32 12.07
C GLN A 254 -5.14 15.25 12.61
N PHE A 255 -5.91 14.21 12.25
CA PHE A 255 -7.23 13.95 12.78
C PHE A 255 -7.24 13.85 14.31
N TYR A 256 -6.39 13.00 14.89
CA TYR A 256 -6.33 12.83 16.34
C TYR A 256 -5.77 14.06 17.05
N ARG A 257 -4.85 14.79 16.41
CA ARG A 257 -4.29 16.05 16.93
C ARG A 257 -5.39 17.09 17.11
N GLU A 258 -6.28 17.25 16.15
CA GLU A 258 -7.42 18.17 16.22
C GLU A 258 -8.48 17.66 17.20
N LYS A 259 -8.92 16.42 17.07
CA LYS A 259 -9.98 15.81 17.88
C LYS A 259 -9.68 15.83 19.38
N PHE A 260 -8.43 15.62 19.78
CA PHE A 260 -8.02 15.57 21.18
C PHE A 260 -7.27 16.83 21.67
N GLY A 261 -7.13 17.85 20.85
CA GLY A 261 -6.43 19.09 21.20
C GLY A 261 -4.98 18.87 21.63
N LEU A 262 -4.26 18.00 20.90
CA LEU A 262 -2.92 17.53 21.29
C LEU A 262 -1.83 18.61 21.22
N ASN A 263 -2.10 19.78 20.65
CA ASN A 263 -1.14 20.88 20.48
C ASN A 263 -0.42 21.27 21.77
N ARG A 264 -1.11 21.23 22.92
CA ARG A 264 -0.53 21.51 24.24
C ARG A 264 0.50 20.48 24.71
N TYR A 265 0.42 19.23 24.20
CA TYR A 265 1.33 18.14 24.56
C TYR A 265 2.55 18.07 23.64
N ILE A 266 2.39 18.48 22.36
CA ILE A 266 3.48 18.50 21.36
C ILE A 266 4.68 19.29 21.86
N GLN A 267 4.45 20.38 22.60
CA GLN A 267 5.53 21.20 23.15
C GLN A 267 6.26 20.58 24.34
N LYS A 268 5.66 19.60 25.01
CA LYS A 268 6.14 19.07 26.31
C LYS A 268 6.67 17.64 26.23
N ASP A 269 6.23 16.86 25.26
CA ASP A 269 6.54 15.44 25.12
C ASP A 269 7.45 15.19 23.92
N LEU A 270 8.56 14.47 24.12
CA LEU A 270 9.55 14.16 23.07
C LEU A 270 8.92 13.33 21.94
N PHE A 271 8.11 12.35 22.30
CA PHE A 271 7.45 11.47 21.33
C PHE A 271 6.43 12.25 20.48
N MET A 272 5.59 13.08 21.12
CA MET A 272 4.63 13.91 20.39
C MET A 272 5.32 14.90 19.45
N ARG A 273 6.47 15.45 19.84
CA ARG A 273 7.28 16.30 18.97
C ARG A 273 7.85 15.56 17.77
N PHE A 274 8.33 14.34 18.01
CA PHE A 274 8.82 13.48 16.94
C PHE A 274 7.72 13.19 15.94
N LEU A 275 6.53 12.77 16.40
CA LEU A 275 5.37 12.55 15.53
C LEU A 275 5.01 13.81 14.73
N ASP A 276 4.91 14.96 15.41
CA ASP A 276 4.57 16.23 14.75
C ASP A 276 5.62 16.63 13.69
N SER A 277 6.89 16.39 13.97
CA SER A 277 7.98 16.70 13.05
C SER A 277 7.99 15.84 11.78
N PHE A 278 7.51 14.59 11.88
CA PHE A 278 7.39 13.69 10.73
C PHE A 278 6.05 13.83 10.02
N LEU A 279 4.96 13.87 10.78
CA LEU A 279 3.60 13.67 10.27
C LEU A 279 2.81 14.97 10.07
N SER A 280 3.40 16.13 10.34
CA SER A 280 2.77 17.43 10.13
C SER A 280 3.67 18.37 9.34
N HIS A 281 3.05 19.21 8.50
CA HIS A 281 3.78 20.28 7.83
C HIS A 281 3.85 21.56 8.65
N HIS A 282 2.88 21.76 9.51
CA HIS A 282 2.75 22.98 10.31
C HIS A 282 3.51 22.84 11.64
N HIS A 283 4.66 23.52 11.75
CA HIS A 283 5.44 23.54 12.99
C HIS A 283 5.07 24.76 13.81
N PRO A 284 4.43 24.60 14.98
CA PRO A 284 4.13 25.75 15.83
C PRO A 284 5.42 26.46 16.27
N ASN A 285 5.40 27.79 16.25
CA ASN A 285 6.52 28.61 16.68
C ASN A 285 7.00 28.20 18.07
N ARG A 286 8.27 27.85 18.21
CA ARG A 286 8.85 27.29 19.43
C ARG A 286 9.34 28.39 20.35
N GLY A 287 8.55 28.75 21.36
CA GLY A 287 8.95 29.67 22.39
C GLY A 287 10.17 29.18 23.22
N PHE A 288 10.96 30.08 23.74
CA PHE A 288 12.18 29.81 24.53
C PHE A 288 11.93 28.84 25.71
N LYS A 289 10.82 28.99 26.43
CA LYS A 289 10.41 28.10 27.55
C LYS A 289 10.23 26.63 27.09
N SER A 290 9.72 26.41 25.90
CA SER A 290 9.56 25.08 25.33
C SER A 290 10.89 24.39 25.00
N ARG A 291 11.94 25.18 24.65
CA ARG A 291 13.29 24.66 24.40
C ARG A 291 13.97 24.19 25.69
N ILE A 292 13.84 24.96 26.78
CA ILE A 292 14.40 24.60 28.11
C ILE A 292 13.71 23.34 28.65
N TYR A 293 12.39 23.29 28.64
CA TYR A 293 11.64 22.14 29.14
C TYR A 293 11.98 20.85 28.36
N PHE A 294 12.15 20.98 27.06
CA PHE A 294 12.61 19.89 26.22
C PHE A 294 13.99 19.40 26.57
N PHE A 295 14.95 20.31 26.77
CA PHE A 295 16.33 19.96 27.11
C PHE A 295 16.40 19.15 28.41
N ILE A 296 15.63 19.54 29.42
CA ILE A 296 15.56 18.85 30.72
C ILE A 296 14.95 17.43 30.56
N ASN A 297 13.90 17.28 29.76
CA ASN A 297 13.22 15.99 29.60
C ASN A 297 13.89 15.04 28.59
N ALA A 298 14.59 15.56 27.60
CA ALA A 298 15.32 14.76 26.63
C ALA A 298 16.51 13.98 27.24
N HIS A 299 17.00 14.40 28.38
CA HIS A 299 18.09 13.74 29.11
C HIS A 299 17.60 12.81 30.23
N ARG A 300 16.28 12.75 30.48
CA ARG A 300 15.70 11.76 31.42
C ARG A 300 15.60 10.42 30.76
N GLN A 301 16.38 9.45 31.23
CA GLN A 301 16.23 8.07 30.82
C GLN A 301 14.81 7.56 31.14
N PRO A 302 14.16 6.81 30.22
CA PRO A 302 12.87 6.21 30.51
C PRO A 302 13.02 5.28 31.72
N LYS A 303 12.11 5.41 32.69
CA LYS A 303 12.08 4.50 33.83
C LYS A 303 11.85 3.07 33.33
N SER A 304 12.63 2.12 33.86
CA SER A 304 12.44 0.68 33.58
C SER A 304 10.97 0.29 33.79
N LEU A 305 10.39 -0.39 32.81
CA LEU A 305 9.06 -0.97 32.93
C LEU A 305 9.15 -2.15 33.91
N ARG A 306 8.57 -1.99 35.11
CA ARG A 306 8.43 -3.07 36.08
C ARG A 306 7.00 -3.62 35.99
N GLY A 307 6.85 -4.93 35.82
CA GLY A 307 5.56 -5.61 35.81
C GLY A 307 4.88 -5.65 34.42
N ALA A 308 3.63 -6.13 34.39
CA ALA A 308 2.82 -6.27 33.16
C ALA A 308 2.41 -4.91 32.59
N ALA A 309 3.34 -4.23 31.91
CA ALA A 309 3.07 -2.98 31.22
C ALA A 309 2.15 -3.23 30.01
N GLY A 310 1.06 -2.49 29.92
CA GLY A 310 0.19 -2.54 28.74
C GLY A 310 0.95 -2.10 27.48
N ILE A 311 0.53 -2.58 26.32
CA ILE A 311 1.18 -2.33 25.01
C ILE A 311 1.42 -0.84 24.73
N LYS A 312 0.53 0.07 25.18
CA LYS A 312 0.71 1.51 25.05
C LYS A 312 1.94 2.03 25.81
N GLN A 313 2.20 1.47 26.99
CA GLN A 313 3.37 1.85 27.79
C GLN A 313 4.64 1.29 27.16
N LEU A 314 4.58 0.07 26.64
CA LEU A 314 5.67 -0.57 25.91
C LEU A 314 6.03 0.23 24.64
N LEU A 315 5.05 0.55 23.80
CA LEU A 315 5.24 1.36 22.59
C LEU A 315 5.89 2.71 22.93
N ARG A 316 5.41 3.40 23.96
CA ARG A 316 5.97 4.67 24.39
C ARG A 316 7.41 4.52 24.89
N HIS A 317 7.68 3.48 25.67
CA HIS A 317 9.01 3.20 26.22
C HIS A 317 10.01 2.87 25.11
N GLU A 318 9.67 1.93 24.21
CA GLU A 318 10.54 1.51 23.11
C GLU A 318 10.77 2.67 22.13
N THR A 319 9.74 3.47 21.85
CA THR A 319 9.89 4.67 21.02
C THR A 319 10.84 5.69 21.68
N GLN A 320 10.69 5.98 22.97
CA GLN A 320 11.61 6.90 23.66
C GLN A 320 13.04 6.37 23.66
N LYS A 321 13.22 5.07 23.90
CA LYS A 321 14.54 4.42 23.87
C LYS A 321 15.17 4.52 22.47
N LEU A 322 14.39 4.26 21.41
CA LEU A 322 14.86 4.38 20.05
C LEU A 322 15.23 5.82 19.68
N LEU A 323 14.38 6.79 20.04
CA LEU A 323 14.65 8.21 19.79
C LEU A 323 15.92 8.72 20.50
N LEU A 324 16.20 8.21 21.70
CA LEU A 324 17.40 8.61 22.45
C LEU A 324 18.68 7.91 21.98
N SER A 325 18.55 6.70 21.41
CA SER A 325 19.68 5.92 20.90
C SER A 325 20.06 6.23 19.45
N ASP A 326 19.15 6.87 18.68
CA ASP A 326 19.36 7.20 17.27
C ASP A 326 19.54 8.73 17.12
N PRO A 327 20.78 9.21 16.82
CA PRO A 327 21.06 10.64 16.71
C PRO A 327 20.24 11.35 15.62
N ASP A 328 19.94 10.67 14.52
CA ASP A 328 19.19 11.24 13.40
C ASP A 328 17.72 11.44 13.76
N LEU A 329 17.10 10.43 14.37
CA LEU A 329 15.72 10.54 14.87
C LEU A 329 15.61 11.61 15.96
N LEU A 330 16.60 11.68 16.86
CA LEU A 330 16.65 12.70 17.89
C LEU A 330 16.84 14.11 17.31
N ALA A 331 17.66 14.25 16.26
CA ALA A 331 17.86 15.52 15.57
C ALA A 331 16.57 16.01 14.90
N ILE A 332 15.80 15.11 14.29
CA ILE A 332 14.50 15.40 13.70
C ILE A 332 13.52 15.88 14.78
N ALA A 333 13.42 15.17 15.89
CA ALA A 333 12.58 15.57 17.03
C ALA A 333 13.01 16.95 17.63
N LYS A 334 14.31 17.25 17.61
CA LYS A 334 14.86 18.53 18.12
C LYS A 334 14.63 19.68 17.16
N ARG A 335 14.94 19.52 15.88
CA ARG A 335 14.97 20.59 14.87
C ARG A 335 13.62 20.90 14.26
N GLY A 336 12.70 19.92 14.22
CA GLY A 336 11.40 20.06 13.58
C GLY A 336 11.43 20.07 12.05
N ASN A 337 12.58 19.83 11.45
CA ASN A 337 12.75 19.69 10.01
C ASN A 337 12.91 18.20 9.66
N GLY A 338 11.84 17.41 9.83
CA GLY A 338 11.80 16.00 9.45
C GLY A 338 11.81 15.76 7.94
N LYS A 339 11.80 16.84 7.15
CA LYS A 339 11.72 16.77 5.69
C LYS A 339 13.11 16.62 5.09
N SER A 340 13.56 15.41 5.01
CA SER A 340 14.63 15.02 4.10
C SER A 340 14.02 14.27 2.91
N ILE A 341 14.72 14.29 1.79
CA ILE A 341 14.53 13.29 0.74
C ILE A 341 14.44 11.92 1.43
N ASN A 342 13.39 11.12 1.12
CA ASN A 342 13.10 9.80 1.71
C ASN A 342 12.55 9.79 3.16
N SER A 343 11.73 10.77 3.55
CA SER A 343 11.07 10.76 4.87
C SER A 343 10.14 9.56 5.06
N ASP A 344 9.50 9.07 4.00
CA ASP A 344 8.66 7.86 3.99
C ASP A 344 9.47 6.59 4.29
N VAL A 345 10.69 6.46 3.76
CA VAL A 345 11.60 5.35 4.05
C VAL A 345 12.06 5.40 5.52
N LYS A 346 12.45 6.58 6.02
CA LYS A 346 12.83 6.75 7.43
C LYS A 346 11.68 6.47 8.39
N TRP A 347 10.47 6.86 8.02
CA TRP A 347 9.27 6.53 8.77
C TRP A 347 9.01 5.02 8.77
N PHE A 348 9.17 4.35 7.63
CA PHE A 348 9.08 2.90 7.54
C PHE A 348 10.09 2.21 8.47
N GLU A 349 11.35 2.60 8.43
CA GLU A 349 12.39 2.03 9.31
C GLU A 349 12.06 2.21 10.79
N PHE A 350 11.54 3.39 11.16
CA PHE A 350 11.08 3.64 12.53
C PHE A 350 9.93 2.70 12.92
N VAL A 351 8.87 2.62 12.11
CA VAL A 351 7.73 1.74 12.40
C VAL A 351 8.15 0.27 12.38
N HIS A 352 8.98 -0.13 11.44
CA HIS A 352 9.54 -1.48 11.37
C HIS A 352 10.26 -1.87 12.68
N ARG A 353 11.17 -1.03 13.17
CA ARG A 353 11.88 -1.29 14.44
C ARG A 353 10.94 -1.38 15.64
N ILE A 354 9.97 -0.48 15.74
CA ILE A 354 9.01 -0.47 16.86
C ILE A 354 8.05 -1.66 16.77
N SER A 355 7.54 -1.97 15.58
CA SER A 355 6.62 -3.11 15.39
C SER A 355 7.30 -4.45 15.69
N ASN A 356 8.57 -4.63 15.28
CA ASN A 356 9.31 -5.85 15.56
C ASN A 356 9.49 -6.09 17.07
N LYS A 357 9.87 -5.05 17.82
CA LYS A 357 9.98 -5.14 19.28
C LYS A 357 8.65 -5.41 19.96
N THR A 358 7.58 -4.79 19.45
CA THR A 358 6.24 -4.97 19.99
C THR A 358 5.70 -6.35 19.67
N LEU A 359 5.95 -6.84 18.46
CA LEU A 359 5.57 -8.18 18.02
C LEU A 359 6.29 -9.25 18.83
N LEU A 360 7.60 -9.12 19.03
CA LEU A 360 8.38 -10.04 19.84
C LEU A 360 7.85 -10.10 21.29
N HIS A 361 7.58 -8.94 21.89
CA HIS A 361 7.00 -8.91 23.25
C HIS A 361 5.62 -9.57 23.30
N PHE A 362 4.78 -9.34 22.29
CA PHE A 362 3.47 -9.96 22.16
C PHE A 362 3.58 -11.48 22.02
N LEU A 363 4.43 -11.97 21.12
CA LEU A 363 4.61 -13.38 20.84
C LEU A 363 5.15 -14.13 22.06
N ASN A 364 6.16 -13.58 22.73
CA ASN A 364 6.68 -14.20 23.95
C ASN A 364 5.60 -14.31 25.03
N ARG A 365 4.85 -13.23 25.29
CA ARG A 365 3.74 -13.30 26.25
C ARG A 365 2.65 -14.26 25.83
N PHE A 366 2.31 -14.31 24.56
CA PHE A 366 1.30 -15.23 24.04
C PHE A 366 1.74 -16.70 24.24
N MET A 367 2.99 -17.02 23.97
CA MET A 367 3.55 -18.36 24.19
C MET A 367 3.62 -18.70 25.68
N ASP A 368 4.03 -17.76 26.54
CA ASP A 368 4.03 -17.94 28.00
C ASP A 368 2.62 -18.22 28.54
N HIS A 369 1.58 -17.57 27.98
CA HIS A 369 0.19 -17.76 28.38
C HIS A 369 -0.41 -19.07 27.85
N LEU A 370 -0.01 -19.51 26.66
CA LEU A 370 -0.41 -20.82 26.13
C LEU A 370 0.11 -21.95 27.03
N SER A 371 1.38 -21.88 27.45
CA SER A 371 1.98 -22.86 28.35
C SER A 371 1.39 -22.78 29.75
N GLY A 372 0.85 -21.63 30.19
CA GLY A 372 0.21 -21.44 31.50
C GLY A 372 -1.30 -21.74 31.57
N ALA A 373 -1.95 -22.07 30.44
CA ALA A 373 -3.38 -22.40 30.31
C ALA A 373 -4.35 -21.35 30.90
N ASN A 374 -3.99 -20.04 30.92
CA ASN A 374 -4.83 -19.01 31.50
C ASN A 374 -5.65 -18.28 30.41
N ILE A 375 -6.94 -18.60 30.32
CA ILE A 375 -7.87 -18.07 29.31
C ILE A 375 -7.99 -16.54 29.37
N PHE A 376 -7.98 -15.91 30.56
CA PHE A 376 -8.09 -14.45 30.70
C PHE A 376 -6.88 -13.70 30.14
N ASP A 377 -5.69 -14.28 30.24
CA ASP A 377 -4.47 -13.71 29.71
C ASP A 377 -4.39 -13.83 28.17
N ILE A 378 -4.99 -14.88 27.59
CA ILE A 378 -5.18 -15.01 26.14
C ILE A 378 -6.05 -13.87 25.60
N PHE A 379 -7.17 -13.53 26.26
CA PHE A 379 -8.01 -12.39 25.86
C PHE A 379 -7.29 -11.04 26.00
N SER A 380 -6.45 -10.85 27.01
CA SER A 380 -5.62 -9.64 27.13
C SER A 380 -4.60 -9.52 26.01
N SER A 381 -4.08 -10.65 25.53
CA SER A 381 -3.18 -10.73 24.39
C SER A 381 -3.86 -10.34 23.08
N LEU A 382 -5.14 -10.69 22.87
CA LEU A 382 -5.92 -10.27 21.71
C LEU A 382 -6.08 -8.74 21.64
N GLY A 383 -6.28 -8.06 22.77
CA GLY A 383 -6.29 -6.60 22.83
C GLY A 383 -4.94 -5.98 22.41
N SER A 384 -3.85 -6.64 22.72
CA SER A 384 -2.49 -6.25 22.30
C SER A 384 -2.28 -6.46 20.80
N ALA A 385 -2.81 -7.55 20.24
CA ALA A 385 -2.80 -7.79 18.79
C ALA A 385 -3.56 -6.70 18.03
N GLY A 386 -4.70 -6.24 18.53
CA GLY A 386 -5.46 -5.13 17.94
C GLY A 386 -4.68 -3.81 17.86
N ALA A 387 -3.88 -3.49 18.89
CA ALA A 387 -3.03 -2.30 18.89
C ALA A 387 -1.87 -2.43 17.89
N LEU A 388 -1.24 -3.60 17.79
CA LEU A 388 -0.21 -3.89 16.79
C LEU A 388 -0.79 -3.83 15.37
N TYR A 389 -1.96 -4.42 15.15
CA TYR A 389 -2.66 -4.33 13.87
C TYR A 389 -2.94 -2.87 13.49
N SER A 390 -3.44 -2.04 14.42
CA SER A 390 -3.69 -0.62 14.17
C SER A 390 -2.41 0.15 13.83
N LEU A 391 -1.27 -0.22 14.42
CA LEU A 391 0.02 0.34 14.09
C LEU A 391 0.45 -0.03 12.66
N LEU A 392 0.19 -1.24 12.20
CA LEU A 392 0.62 -1.76 10.90
C LEU A 392 -0.40 -1.53 9.78
N ALA A 393 -1.66 -1.24 10.11
CA ALA A 393 -2.77 -1.12 9.17
C ALA A 393 -2.51 -0.15 7.98
N PRO A 394 -1.85 1.01 8.16
CA PRO A 394 -1.52 1.86 7.01
C PRO A 394 -0.64 1.17 5.97
N TYR A 395 0.31 0.32 6.40
CA TYR A 395 1.13 -0.47 5.47
C TYR A 395 0.31 -1.57 4.80
N PHE A 396 -0.50 -2.31 5.55
CA PHE A 396 -1.34 -3.37 4.98
C PHE A 396 -2.28 -2.82 3.92
N LEU A 397 -2.93 -1.69 4.21
CA LEU A 397 -3.81 -1.02 3.28
C LEU A 397 -3.06 -0.55 2.02
N SER A 398 -1.92 0.12 2.19
CA SER A 398 -1.15 0.66 1.07
C SER A 398 -0.61 -0.45 0.17
N PHE A 399 0.01 -1.49 0.72
CA PHE A 399 0.50 -2.61 -0.08
C PHE A 399 -0.63 -3.35 -0.81
N SER A 400 -1.79 -3.52 -0.16
CA SER A 400 -2.97 -4.15 -0.77
C SER A 400 -3.53 -3.32 -1.94
N LEU A 401 -3.65 -2.00 -1.77
CA LEU A 401 -4.12 -1.10 -2.82
C LEU A 401 -3.17 -1.09 -4.02
N PHE A 402 -1.88 -0.93 -3.77
CA PHE A 402 -0.89 -0.92 -4.84
C PHE A 402 -0.77 -2.26 -5.57
N ALA A 403 -0.96 -3.39 -4.87
CA ALA A 403 -0.99 -4.70 -5.50
C ALA A 403 -2.20 -4.84 -6.43
N LYS A 404 -3.39 -4.43 -5.97
CA LYS A 404 -4.63 -4.43 -6.76
C LYS A 404 -4.54 -3.52 -7.98
N ASP A 405 -4.04 -2.31 -7.81
CA ASP A 405 -3.88 -1.35 -8.89
C ASP A 405 -2.90 -1.86 -9.96
N ARG A 406 -1.85 -2.56 -9.53
CA ARG A 406 -0.89 -3.22 -10.43
C ARG A 406 -1.57 -4.32 -11.24
N GLU A 407 -2.40 -5.16 -10.61
CA GLU A 407 -3.14 -6.24 -11.28
C GLU A 407 -4.03 -5.69 -12.39
N LEU A 408 -4.84 -4.65 -12.09
CA LEU A 408 -5.69 -3.97 -13.07
C LEU A 408 -4.87 -3.37 -14.23
N ALA A 409 -3.78 -2.68 -13.92
CA ALA A 409 -2.93 -2.07 -14.93
C ALA A 409 -2.30 -3.12 -15.86
N GLU A 410 -1.81 -4.24 -15.30
CA GLU A 410 -1.25 -5.35 -16.08
C GLU A 410 -2.31 -6.08 -16.90
N GLU A 411 -3.55 -6.20 -16.41
CA GLU A 411 -4.67 -6.75 -17.17
C GLU A 411 -4.97 -5.90 -18.40
N ILE A 412 -5.09 -4.59 -18.22
CA ILE A 412 -5.30 -3.63 -19.30
C ILE A 412 -4.12 -3.67 -20.29
N GLU A 413 -2.86 -3.69 -19.81
CA GLU A 413 -1.68 -3.79 -20.68
C GLU A 413 -1.72 -5.06 -21.53
N ARG A 414 -1.99 -6.21 -20.92
CA ARG A 414 -2.10 -7.50 -21.66
C ARG A 414 -3.14 -7.43 -22.76
N HIS A 415 -4.30 -6.85 -22.50
CA HIS A 415 -5.35 -6.68 -23.50
C HIS A 415 -4.89 -5.87 -24.72
N PHE A 416 -4.21 -4.75 -24.51
CA PHE A 416 -3.70 -3.91 -25.59
C PHE A 416 -2.52 -4.54 -26.34
N VAL A 417 -1.63 -5.23 -25.64
CA VAL A 417 -0.46 -5.92 -26.23
C VAL A 417 -0.90 -7.14 -27.04
N GLN A 418 -1.80 -7.98 -26.52
CA GLN A 418 -2.29 -9.16 -27.23
C GLN A 418 -3.02 -8.83 -28.53
N LYS A 419 -3.76 -7.72 -28.57
CA LYS A 419 -4.42 -7.24 -29.79
C LYS A 419 -3.45 -6.72 -30.86
N ARG A 420 -2.21 -6.36 -30.51
CA ARG A 420 -1.21 -5.80 -31.43
C ARG A 420 -0.20 -6.80 -31.95
N VAL A 421 0.11 -7.82 -31.18
CA VAL A 421 1.09 -8.86 -31.51
C VAL A 421 0.33 -10.16 -31.73
N ARG A 422 0.61 -10.89 -32.83
CA ARG A 422 0.10 -12.27 -33.00
C ARG A 422 0.43 -13.03 -31.71
N PRO A 423 -0.47 -13.90 -31.22
CA PRO A 423 -0.29 -14.55 -29.92
C PRO A 423 0.99 -15.38 -29.91
N LEU A 424 2.08 -14.75 -29.54
CA LEU A 424 3.17 -15.46 -28.94
C LEU A 424 2.58 -16.08 -27.68
N LYS A 425 2.73 -17.40 -27.50
CA LYS A 425 2.38 -18.13 -26.28
C LYS A 425 3.27 -17.60 -25.11
N ASN A 426 3.13 -16.33 -24.77
CA ASN A 426 3.72 -15.81 -23.55
C ASN A 426 2.81 -16.27 -22.40
N LYS A 427 3.03 -17.52 -21.94
CA LYS A 427 2.67 -17.88 -20.56
C LYS A 427 3.29 -16.79 -19.67
N ALA A 428 2.46 -16.11 -18.88
CA ALA A 428 2.96 -15.20 -17.85
C ALA A 428 4.09 -15.92 -17.11
N ILE A 429 5.25 -15.29 -17.04
CA ILE A 429 6.42 -15.90 -16.40
C ILE A 429 6.09 -16.01 -14.92
N MET A 430 5.86 -17.23 -14.44
CA MET A 430 5.65 -17.47 -13.01
C MET A 430 6.89 -17.07 -12.24
N ASN A 431 6.73 -16.26 -11.21
CA ASN A 431 7.75 -15.86 -10.25
C ASN A 431 7.26 -16.29 -8.85
N VAL A 432 7.86 -17.36 -8.31
CA VAL A 432 7.37 -18.05 -7.12
C VAL A 432 8.26 -17.73 -5.93
N ALA A 433 7.64 -17.34 -4.80
CA ALA A 433 8.31 -17.31 -3.50
C ALA A 433 7.92 -18.56 -2.70
N HIS A 434 8.88 -19.33 -2.25
CA HIS A 434 8.68 -20.55 -1.46
C HIS A 434 9.18 -20.34 -0.03
N PHE A 435 8.24 -20.27 0.92
CA PHE A 435 8.51 -19.99 2.33
C PHE A 435 8.71 -21.30 3.10
N THR A 436 9.75 -21.35 3.93
CA THR A 436 10.04 -22.53 4.76
C THR A 436 10.73 -22.13 6.06
N ASP A 437 10.39 -22.83 7.15
CA ASP A 437 11.09 -22.74 8.44
C ASP A 437 12.37 -23.61 8.46
N THR A 438 12.60 -24.45 7.43
CA THR A 438 13.69 -25.41 7.38
C THR A 438 14.31 -25.43 5.96
N TYR A 439 15.56 -25.05 5.83
CA TYR A 439 16.27 -25.09 4.54
C TYR A 439 17.69 -25.68 4.66
N TYR A 440 18.39 -25.39 5.74
CA TYR A 440 19.74 -25.89 6.01
C TYR A 440 19.76 -27.11 6.96
N GLU A 441 18.62 -27.49 7.48
CA GLU A 441 18.47 -28.68 8.32
C GLU A 441 18.66 -29.98 7.51
N ILE A 442 19.03 -31.05 8.20
CA ILE A 442 19.16 -32.39 7.61
C ILE A 442 17.81 -33.11 7.66
N ASN A 443 16.92 -32.79 6.73
CA ASN A 443 15.61 -33.44 6.61
C ASN A 443 15.12 -33.47 5.15
N GLY A 444 14.06 -34.25 4.89
CA GLY A 444 13.53 -34.47 3.53
C GLY A 444 12.95 -33.21 2.89
N VAL A 445 12.39 -32.27 3.68
CA VAL A 445 11.85 -31.00 3.19
C VAL A 445 12.96 -30.12 2.67
N ALA A 446 14.02 -29.91 3.47
CA ALA A 446 15.18 -29.13 3.10
C ALA A 446 15.87 -29.68 1.82
N ALA A 447 16.07 -31.02 1.76
CA ALA A 447 16.65 -31.68 0.58
C ALA A 447 15.80 -31.44 -0.68
N THR A 448 14.48 -31.51 -0.58
CA THR A 448 13.55 -31.25 -1.69
C THR A 448 13.65 -29.80 -2.17
N LEU A 449 13.67 -28.84 -1.25
CA LEU A 449 13.78 -27.42 -1.58
C LEU A 449 15.11 -27.06 -2.25
N GLN A 450 16.20 -27.61 -1.74
CA GLN A 450 17.53 -27.43 -2.36
C GLN A 450 17.58 -27.98 -3.78
N GLN A 451 16.93 -29.15 -4.04
CA GLN A 451 16.80 -29.70 -5.39
C GLN A 451 15.93 -28.80 -6.29
N GLN A 452 14.82 -28.26 -5.76
CA GLN A 452 13.95 -27.34 -6.51
C GLN A 452 14.67 -26.05 -6.91
N VAL A 453 15.48 -25.44 -6.03
CA VAL A 453 16.32 -24.28 -6.35
C VAL A 453 17.31 -24.61 -7.46
N GLY A 454 18.00 -25.76 -7.36
CA GLY A 454 18.93 -26.23 -8.38
C GLY A 454 18.25 -26.48 -9.74
N LEU A 455 17.04 -27.06 -9.73
CA LEU A 455 16.27 -27.32 -10.95
C LEU A 455 15.75 -26.02 -11.57
N ALA A 456 15.23 -25.11 -10.76
CA ALA A 456 14.74 -23.81 -11.22
C ALA A 456 15.85 -23.04 -11.95
N LYS A 457 17.06 -23.03 -11.38
CA LYS A 457 18.24 -22.43 -12.01
C LYS A 457 18.58 -23.07 -13.35
N LYS A 458 18.61 -24.41 -13.42
CA LYS A 458 18.89 -25.16 -14.66
C LYS A 458 17.85 -24.94 -15.75
N THR A 459 16.59 -24.74 -15.37
CA THR A 459 15.46 -24.60 -16.31
C THR A 459 15.07 -23.13 -16.57
N GLY A 460 15.79 -22.16 -16.02
CA GLY A 460 15.49 -20.72 -16.17
C GLY A 460 14.16 -20.28 -15.54
N LYS A 461 13.64 -21.05 -14.58
CA LYS A 461 12.42 -20.70 -13.84
C LYS A 461 12.75 -19.78 -12.67
N ARG A 462 11.85 -18.83 -12.37
CA ARG A 462 12.01 -17.88 -11.27
C ARG A 462 11.45 -18.49 -9.98
N LEU A 463 12.33 -18.88 -9.09
CA LEU A 463 12.02 -19.40 -7.76
C LEU A 463 12.93 -18.71 -6.74
N THR A 464 12.34 -18.17 -5.68
CA THR A 464 13.07 -17.66 -4.52
C THR A 464 12.58 -18.39 -3.28
N VAL A 465 13.46 -19.08 -2.58
CA VAL A 465 13.17 -19.66 -1.25
C VAL A 465 13.40 -18.58 -0.22
N ILE A 466 12.40 -18.39 0.66
CA ILE A 466 12.41 -17.40 1.74
C ILE A 466 12.51 -18.15 3.07
N ILE A 467 13.52 -17.80 3.85
CA ILE A 467 13.82 -18.37 5.17
C ILE A 467 13.98 -17.28 6.22
N CYS A 468 13.95 -17.68 7.49
CA CYS A 468 14.16 -16.81 8.63
C CYS A 468 15.07 -17.49 9.67
N GLU A 469 16.36 -17.34 9.51
CA GLU A 469 17.35 -18.03 10.35
C GLU A 469 18.36 -17.04 10.93
N GLU A 470 18.77 -17.29 12.19
CA GLU A 470 19.76 -16.47 12.90
C GLU A 470 21.17 -16.71 12.36
N GLU A 471 21.47 -17.95 11.94
CA GLU A 471 22.78 -18.32 11.42
C GLU A 471 23.03 -17.70 10.05
N THR A 472 24.23 -17.17 9.86
CA THR A 472 24.68 -16.65 8.57
C THR A 472 25.26 -17.77 7.74
N HIS A 473 24.51 -18.17 6.73
CA HIS A 473 25.00 -19.12 5.72
C HIS A 473 25.61 -18.39 4.51
N PRO A 474 26.49 -19.03 3.74
CA PRO A 474 26.96 -18.49 2.48
C PRO A 474 25.77 -18.14 1.57
N ALA A 475 25.85 -16.99 0.88
CA ALA A 475 24.79 -16.57 -0.03
C ALA A 475 24.55 -17.60 -1.14
N VAL A 476 23.35 -18.14 -1.20
CA VAL A 476 22.89 -19.04 -2.25
C VAL A 476 21.95 -18.28 -3.18
N GLU A 477 22.25 -18.32 -4.48
CA GLU A 477 21.37 -17.71 -5.49
C GLU A 477 20.00 -18.39 -5.47
N GLY A 478 18.94 -17.61 -5.36
CA GLY A 478 17.57 -18.11 -5.22
C GLY A 478 17.14 -18.36 -3.78
N VAL A 479 17.95 -17.98 -2.79
CA VAL A 479 17.58 -18.05 -1.36
C VAL A 479 17.69 -16.66 -0.73
N LYS A 480 16.64 -16.24 -0.05
CA LYS A 480 16.60 -14.99 0.73
C LYS A 480 16.41 -15.32 2.21
N ASN A 481 17.42 -15.03 3.01
CA ASN A 481 17.31 -15.09 4.47
C ASN A 481 16.92 -13.73 5.05
N PHE A 482 15.98 -13.76 6.00
CA PHE A 482 15.63 -12.64 6.87
C PHE A 482 16.12 -12.94 8.27
N ALA A 483 16.83 -12.02 8.89
CA ALA A 483 17.21 -12.15 10.30
C ALA A 483 15.96 -12.16 11.19
N PRO A 484 15.76 -13.16 12.06
CA PRO A 484 14.61 -13.23 12.94
C PRO A 484 14.61 -12.05 13.93
N ILE A 485 13.42 -11.59 14.31
CA ILE A 485 13.26 -10.59 15.38
C ILE A 485 13.39 -11.21 16.78
N GLY A 486 13.36 -12.51 16.87
CA GLY A 486 13.49 -13.36 18.03
C GLY A 486 13.06 -14.78 17.71
N PHE A 487 13.11 -15.66 18.70
CA PHE A 487 12.70 -17.06 18.56
C PHE A 487 12.07 -17.56 19.86
N HIS A 488 11.34 -18.67 19.75
CA HIS A 488 10.84 -19.45 20.87
C HIS A 488 11.33 -20.89 20.74
N CYS A 489 11.81 -21.45 21.85
CA CYS A 489 12.16 -22.88 21.92
C CYS A 489 10.98 -23.64 22.56
N LEU A 490 10.55 -24.70 21.91
CA LEU A 490 9.51 -25.56 22.47
C LEU A 490 10.10 -26.34 23.66
N PRO A 491 9.45 -26.35 24.82
CA PRO A 491 9.96 -27.10 25.99
C PRO A 491 10.15 -28.59 25.71
N GLU A 492 9.24 -29.18 24.94
CA GLU A 492 9.21 -30.60 24.57
C GLU A 492 10.22 -30.95 23.47
N TYR A 493 10.69 -29.92 22.69
CA TYR A 493 11.66 -30.09 21.63
C TYR A 493 12.58 -28.86 21.53
N PRO A 494 13.52 -28.71 22.50
CA PRO A 494 14.38 -27.51 22.60
C PRO A 494 15.30 -27.25 21.41
N GLU A 495 15.56 -28.27 20.61
CA GLU A 495 16.37 -28.16 19.39
C GLU A 495 15.66 -27.41 18.27
N GLN A 496 14.30 -27.43 18.25
CA GLN A 496 13.51 -26.73 17.26
C GLN A 496 13.24 -25.29 17.71
N LYS A 497 13.87 -24.35 17.04
CA LYS A 497 13.64 -22.92 17.25
C LYS A 497 12.56 -22.42 16.30
N LEU A 498 11.48 -21.88 16.85
CA LEU A 498 10.46 -21.17 16.09
C LEU A 498 10.92 -19.71 15.89
N SER A 499 11.50 -19.41 14.75
CA SER A 499 12.02 -18.07 14.41
C SER A 499 10.89 -17.14 14.00
N TYR A 500 10.82 -15.95 14.61
CA TYR A 500 9.80 -14.94 14.30
C TYR A 500 10.30 -14.00 13.19
N PRO A 501 9.62 -13.93 12.02
CA PRO A 501 10.10 -13.15 10.90
C PRO A 501 9.82 -11.64 11.04
N PRO A 502 10.65 -10.77 10.44
CA PRO A 502 10.44 -9.32 10.36
C PRO A 502 9.37 -9.00 9.31
N PHE A 503 8.10 -9.07 9.71
CA PHE A 503 6.95 -9.13 8.82
C PHE A 503 6.88 -7.98 7.79
N LEU A 504 7.07 -6.72 8.22
CA LEU A 504 7.00 -5.58 7.28
C LEU A 504 8.10 -5.60 6.23
N GLU A 505 9.30 -6.01 6.59
CA GLU A 505 10.42 -6.13 5.65
C GLU A 505 10.15 -7.24 4.63
N MET A 506 9.60 -8.36 5.09
CA MET A 506 9.21 -9.49 4.26
C MET A 506 8.07 -9.10 3.29
N LEU A 507 7.04 -8.40 3.76
CA LEU A 507 5.95 -7.87 2.94
C LEU A 507 6.48 -6.92 1.84
N ARG A 508 7.35 -5.98 2.22
CA ARG A 508 7.99 -5.06 1.28
C ARG A 508 8.80 -5.81 0.22
N PHE A 509 9.63 -6.76 0.64
CA PHE A 509 10.43 -7.57 -0.27
C PHE A 509 9.55 -8.33 -1.27
N CYS A 510 8.49 -8.99 -0.81
CA CYS A 510 7.58 -9.73 -1.69
C CYS A 510 6.90 -8.82 -2.73
N TYR A 511 6.50 -7.62 -2.33
CA TYR A 511 5.95 -6.63 -3.25
C TYR A 511 6.96 -6.15 -4.29
N GLU A 512 8.20 -5.82 -3.87
CA GLU A 512 9.27 -5.32 -4.74
C GLU A 512 9.76 -6.38 -5.73
N GLN A 513 9.82 -7.66 -5.32
CA GLN A 513 10.20 -8.78 -6.19
C GLN A 513 9.12 -9.17 -7.20
N LYS A 514 7.91 -8.64 -7.08
CA LYS A 514 6.77 -8.90 -8.00
C LYS A 514 6.49 -10.40 -8.14
N PHE A 515 6.43 -11.11 -7.01
CA PHE A 515 6.02 -12.50 -7.02
C PHE A 515 4.60 -12.64 -7.56
N THR A 516 4.34 -13.72 -8.28
CA THR A 516 3.04 -14.05 -8.86
C THR A 516 2.31 -15.12 -8.06
N HIS A 517 3.05 -15.95 -7.32
CA HIS A 517 2.53 -17.04 -6.50
C HIS A 517 3.40 -17.20 -5.27
N LEU A 518 2.76 -17.54 -4.16
CA LEU A 518 3.45 -17.94 -2.94
C LEU A 518 3.25 -19.43 -2.69
N HIS A 519 4.27 -20.07 -2.12
CA HIS A 519 4.21 -21.45 -1.67
C HIS A 519 4.69 -21.52 -0.23
N SER A 520 3.93 -22.18 0.64
CA SER A 520 4.34 -22.46 2.01
C SER A 520 4.65 -23.94 2.20
N ALA A 521 5.88 -24.23 2.63
CA ALA A 521 6.31 -25.59 2.93
C ALA A 521 5.87 -26.06 4.32
N THR A 522 5.73 -25.11 5.27
CA THR A 522 5.47 -25.42 6.67
C THR A 522 4.43 -24.47 7.27
N PRO A 523 3.58 -24.90 8.21
CA PRO A 523 2.63 -24.02 8.91
C PRO A 523 3.25 -23.27 10.11
N GLY A 524 4.58 -23.16 10.15
CA GLY A 524 5.30 -22.44 11.20
C GLY A 524 5.21 -20.91 11.08
N PRO A 525 5.98 -20.16 11.86
CA PRO A 525 5.93 -18.69 11.88
C PRO A 525 6.15 -18.06 10.49
N ILE A 526 7.05 -18.61 9.67
CA ILE A 526 7.30 -18.10 8.33
C ILE A 526 6.16 -18.45 7.37
N GLY A 527 5.53 -19.61 7.54
CA GLY A 527 4.34 -19.99 6.78
C GLY A 527 3.13 -19.10 7.09
N LEU A 528 2.92 -18.75 8.36
CA LEU A 528 1.90 -17.79 8.78
C LEU A 528 2.18 -16.39 8.21
N ALA A 529 3.45 -15.99 8.16
CA ALA A 529 3.83 -14.75 7.50
C ALA A 529 3.57 -14.80 5.98
N ALA A 530 3.84 -15.93 5.32
CA ALA A 530 3.51 -16.13 3.90
C ALA A 530 2.01 -15.99 3.64
N LEU A 531 1.17 -16.61 4.48
CA LEU A 531 -0.29 -16.50 4.39
C LEU A 531 -0.75 -15.04 4.53
N ALA A 532 -0.23 -14.31 5.50
CA ALA A 532 -0.56 -12.90 5.69
C ALA A 532 -0.10 -12.03 4.50
N VAL A 533 1.10 -12.27 3.98
CA VAL A 533 1.61 -11.59 2.76
C VAL A 533 0.72 -11.89 1.56
N ALA A 534 0.31 -13.16 1.35
CA ALA A 534 -0.59 -13.55 0.28
C ALA A 534 -1.90 -12.78 0.31
N HIS A 535 -2.55 -12.71 1.48
CA HIS A 535 -3.80 -11.98 1.66
C HIS A 535 -3.65 -10.46 1.43
N ILE A 536 -2.57 -9.85 1.93
CA ILE A 536 -2.33 -8.41 1.76
C ILE A 536 -2.04 -8.08 0.29
N LEU A 537 -1.19 -8.87 -0.37
CA LEU A 537 -0.81 -8.64 -1.77
C LEU A 537 -1.78 -9.26 -2.78
N LYS A 538 -2.83 -9.96 -2.29
CA LYS A 538 -3.81 -10.68 -3.12
C LYS A 538 -3.16 -11.67 -4.09
N LEU A 539 -2.13 -12.36 -3.63
CA LEU A 539 -1.42 -13.38 -4.40
C LEU A 539 -2.00 -14.77 -4.11
N PRO A 540 -2.11 -15.62 -5.12
CA PRO A 540 -2.44 -17.02 -4.89
C PRO A 540 -1.36 -17.68 -4.04
N ILE A 541 -1.82 -18.48 -3.05
CA ILE A 541 -0.96 -19.21 -2.14
C ILE A 541 -1.28 -20.70 -2.18
N ILE A 542 -0.24 -21.50 -2.35
CA ILE A 542 -0.30 -22.96 -2.28
C ILE A 542 0.55 -23.46 -1.12
N ALA A 543 0.29 -24.67 -0.66
CA ALA A 543 1.10 -25.27 0.39
C ALA A 543 1.42 -26.74 0.09
N THR A 544 2.37 -27.28 0.83
CA THR A 544 2.64 -28.72 0.87
C THR A 544 2.52 -29.21 2.31
N TYR A 545 1.69 -30.22 2.53
CA TYR A 545 1.59 -30.93 3.81
C TYR A 545 2.66 -32.00 3.88
N HIS A 546 3.85 -31.63 4.35
CA HIS A 546 5.02 -32.52 4.39
C HIS A 546 5.05 -33.44 5.61
N THR A 547 4.57 -32.97 6.76
CA THR A 547 4.74 -33.60 8.05
C THR A 547 3.43 -33.62 8.83
N SER A 548 3.06 -34.75 9.39
CA SER A 548 1.90 -34.87 10.28
C SER A 548 2.21 -34.27 11.66
N LEU A 549 2.25 -32.92 11.71
CA LEU A 549 2.53 -32.17 12.93
C LEU A 549 1.60 -32.53 14.11
N PRO A 550 0.28 -32.79 13.92
CA PRO A 550 -0.59 -33.16 15.03
C PRO A 550 -0.18 -34.45 15.70
N GLN A 551 0.08 -35.50 14.93
CA GLN A 551 0.53 -36.80 15.48
C GLN A 551 1.90 -36.66 16.17
N TYR A 552 2.80 -35.84 15.59
CA TYR A 552 4.10 -35.56 16.18
C TYR A 552 3.97 -34.82 17.53
N ALA A 553 3.07 -33.85 17.62
CA ALA A 553 2.77 -33.13 18.85
C ALA A 553 2.17 -34.08 19.93
N GLY A 554 1.20 -34.93 19.56
CA GLY A 554 0.65 -35.94 20.45
C GLY A 554 1.71 -36.91 20.98
N TYR A 555 2.61 -37.36 20.10
CA TYR A 555 3.70 -38.24 20.48
C TYR A 555 4.72 -37.60 21.44
N LEU A 556 5.06 -36.33 21.21
CA LEU A 556 6.03 -35.60 22.05
C LEU A 556 5.47 -35.22 23.41
N THR A 557 4.18 -34.94 23.50
CA THR A 557 3.54 -34.47 24.75
C THR A 557 2.81 -35.56 25.51
N ASP A 558 2.56 -36.72 24.89
CA ASP A 558 1.71 -37.78 25.37
C ASP A 558 0.30 -37.27 25.79
N ASP A 559 -0.22 -36.27 25.06
CA ASP A 559 -1.48 -35.57 25.34
C ASP A 559 -2.36 -35.48 24.08
N VAL A 560 -3.50 -36.21 24.13
CA VAL A 560 -4.49 -36.22 23.03
C VAL A 560 -5.12 -34.84 22.79
N ALA A 561 -5.29 -34.03 23.84
CA ALA A 561 -5.89 -32.70 23.70
C ALA A 561 -4.96 -31.74 22.91
N ILE A 562 -3.66 -31.89 23.06
CA ILE A 562 -2.67 -31.15 22.29
C ILE A 562 -2.69 -31.60 20.82
N GLU A 563 -2.78 -32.90 20.56
CA GLU A 563 -2.95 -33.44 19.22
C GLU A 563 -4.21 -32.89 18.54
N GLU A 564 -5.36 -32.91 19.22
CA GLU A 564 -6.62 -32.34 18.69
C GLU A 564 -6.52 -30.84 18.42
N LEU A 565 -5.90 -30.07 19.30
CA LEU A 565 -5.68 -28.64 19.10
C LEU A 565 -4.79 -28.39 17.89
N MET A 566 -3.75 -29.18 17.71
CA MET A 566 -2.86 -29.09 16.58
C MET A 566 -3.58 -29.46 15.26
N TRP A 567 -4.48 -30.46 15.27
CA TRP A 567 -5.34 -30.76 14.12
C TRP A 567 -6.21 -29.57 13.74
N LYS A 568 -6.86 -28.91 14.70
CA LYS A 568 -7.67 -27.71 14.44
C LYS A 568 -6.84 -26.58 13.81
N PHE A 569 -5.62 -26.37 14.31
CA PHE A 569 -4.70 -25.37 13.75
C PHE A 569 -4.25 -25.72 12.33
N VAL A 570 -3.81 -26.95 12.11
CA VAL A 570 -3.30 -27.40 10.80
C VAL A 570 -4.41 -27.37 9.75
N LEU A 571 -5.60 -27.84 10.06
CA LEU A 571 -6.74 -27.82 9.16
C LEU A 571 -7.16 -26.37 8.84
N TRP A 572 -7.23 -25.49 9.86
CA TRP A 572 -7.50 -24.07 9.63
C TRP A 572 -6.46 -23.43 8.70
N TYR A 573 -5.20 -23.76 8.90
CA TYR A 573 -4.11 -23.19 8.08
C TYR A 573 -4.20 -23.63 6.62
N TYR A 574 -4.35 -24.93 6.37
CA TYR A 574 -4.41 -25.46 5.01
C TYR A 574 -5.73 -25.15 4.29
N GLU A 575 -6.82 -24.90 4.99
CA GLU A 575 -8.07 -24.41 4.41
C GLU A 575 -7.92 -23.02 3.76
N GLN A 576 -6.95 -22.21 4.23
CA GLN A 576 -6.68 -20.88 3.65
C GLN A 576 -5.92 -20.94 2.33
N MET A 577 -5.45 -22.11 1.91
CA MET A 577 -4.65 -22.28 0.69
C MET A 577 -5.53 -22.53 -0.53
N ASP A 578 -5.09 -22.03 -1.69
CA ASP A 578 -5.77 -22.33 -2.95
C ASP A 578 -5.67 -23.82 -3.30
N PHE A 579 -4.49 -24.43 -3.06
CA PHE A 579 -4.24 -25.87 -3.19
C PHE A 579 -3.21 -26.35 -2.18
N VAL A 580 -3.38 -27.61 -1.73
CA VAL A 580 -2.45 -28.30 -0.85
C VAL A 580 -1.90 -29.55 -1.52
N TYR A 581 -0.59 -29.58 -1.71
CA TYR A 581 0.12 -30.78 -2.17
C TYR A 581 0.36 -31.74 -1.01
N VAL A 582 0.32 -33.02 -1.29
CA VAL A 582 0.60 -34.08 -0.32
C VAL A 582 1.64 -35.05 -0.91
N PRO A 583 2.56 -35.61 -0.08
CA PRO A 583 3.64 -36.48 -0.54
C PRO A 583 3.17 -37.85 -1.00
N SER A 584 2.03 -38.33 -0.48
CA SER A 584 1.46 -39.63 -0.80
C SER A 584 -0.08 -39.61 -0.77
N LYS A 585 -0.69 -40.62 -1.41
CA LYS A 585 -2.14 -40.80 -1.37
C LYS A 585 -2.63 -41.05 0.06
N SER A 586 -1.91 -41.83 0.87
CA SER A 586 -2.30 -42.11 2.26
C SER A 586 -2.32 -40.84 3.13
N THR A 587 -1.34 -39.97 2.95
CA THR A 587 -1.32 -38.65 3.63
C THR A 587 -2.48 -37.76 3.16
N GLY A 588 -2.82 -37.82 1.88
CA GLY A 588 -3.95 -37.09 1.32
C GLY A 588 -5.30 -37.61 1.84
N ASP A 589 -5.45 -38.93 1.94
CA ASP A 589 -6.67 -39.58 2.46
C ASP A 589 -6.86 -39.23 3.94
N GLU A 590 -5.80 -39.29 4.77
CA GLU A 590 -5.81 -38.88 6.19
C GLU A 590 -6.22 -37.41 6.35
N LEU A 591 -5.59 -36.50 5.60
CA LEU A 591 -5.91 -35.08 5.66
C LEU A 591 -7.36 -34.81 5.24
N ALA A 592 -7.89 -35.54 4.27
CA ALA A 592 -9.28 -35.44 3.81
C ALA A 592 -10.26 -35.95 4.87
N GLU A 593 -9.97 -37.10 5.52
CA GLU A 593 -10.77 -37.67 6.61
C GLU A 593 -10.86 -36.70 7.79
N LYS A 594 -9.73 -36.19 8.25
CA LYS A 594 -9.66 -35.21 9.35
C LYS A 594 -10.33 -33.89 9.02
N SER A 595 -10.26 -33.47 7.76
CA SER A 595 -10.95 -32.28 7.26
C SER A 595 -12.48 -32.44 7.34
N GLN A 596 -13.01 -33.59 6.92
CA GLN A 596 -14.44 -33.90 7.00
C GLN A 596 -14.94 -34.00 8.45
N GLU A 597 -14.20 -34.66 9.33
CA GLU A 597 -14.51 -34.76 10.77
C GLU A 597 -14.63 -33.36 11.43
N ASN A 598 -13.89 -32.36 10.94
CA ASN A 598 -13.88 -31.01 11.48
C ASN A 598 -14.68 -30.00 10.65
N GLU A 599 -15.53 -30.45 9.70
CA GLU A 599 -16.35 -29.62 8.80
C GLU A 599 -15.52 -28.58 8.01
N ARG A 600 -14.32 -28.96 7.58
CA ARG A 600 -13.39 -28.13 6.83
C ARG A 600 -13.23 -28.60 5.39
N THR A 601 -12.83 -27.72 4.47
CA THR A 601 -12.60 -28.06 3.05
C THR A 601 -11.19 -27.71 2.62
N ILE A 602 -10.37 -28.73 2.38
CA ILE A 602 -9.01 -28.58 1.86
C ILE A 602 -8.98 -28.99 0.40
N LYS A 603 -8.59 -28.06 -0.48
CA LYS A 603 -8.52 -28.27 -1.93
C LYS A 603 -7.21 -28.94 -2.30
N GLN A 604 -7.27 -30.09 -2.93
CA GLN A 604 -6.11 -30.73 -3.55
C GLN A 604 -6.02 -30.34 -5.04
N PRO A 605 -4.81 -30.23 -5.60
CA PRO A 605 -4.65 -29.96 -7.02
C PRO A 605 -5.24 -31.11 -7.85
N PRO A 606 -5.76 -30.86 -9.06
CA PRO A 606 -6.19 -31.92 -9.95
C PRO A 606 -5.03 -32.88 -10.23
N PRO A 607 -5.31 -34.19 -10.40
CA PRO A 607 -4.29 -35.17 -10.69
C PRO A 607 -3.51 -34.76 -11.93
N VAL A 608 -2.18 -34.83 -11.87
CA VAL A 608 -1.32 -34.58 -13.04
C VAL A 608 -1.57 -35.69 -14.03
N THR A 609 -2.38 -35.43 -15.05
CA THR A 609 -2.48 -36.33 -16.19
C THR A 609 -1.14 -36.29 -16.92
N SER A 610 -0.41 -37.42 -16.89
CA SER A 610 0.80 -37.60 -17.69
C SER A 610 0.45 -37.40 -19.17
N GLN A 611 0.86 -36.29 -19.77
CA GLN A 611 1.01 -36.10 -21.20
C GLN A 611 2.45 -36.22 -21.59
#